data_118dcdd2217368bc87e68c22ef545761
#
_entry.id   118dcdd2217368bc87e68c22ef545761
#
_cell.length_a   1.000
_cell.length_b   1.000
_cell.length_c   1.000
_cell.angle_alpha   90.00
_cell.angle_beta   90.00
_cell.angle_gamma   90.00
#
_symmetry.space_group_name_H-M   'P 1'
#
loop_
_entity.id
_entity.type
_entity.pdbx_description
1 polymer ?
#
loop_
_entity_poly.entity_id
_entity_poly.type
_entity_poly.pdbx_seq_one_letter_code
_entity_poly.pdbx_strand_id
1 'polypeptide(L)'
;GLAKTCDTQVEELTVAKMHIEPCLGCLNCWKRTPGKCFRDDDMAAAIESYVTADLVVWSFPLYYYALPGQLKCFLDRTVPINRPVMCDRTDGKGNGKHVTRYDQSHQRHVLISTCGFFSPKGNYDAVLAQFDLMLGVGNYTTLFCGEGEMMPVPPLQERVEEYLGYVRQAGEDYGSYGTILP
;
A
#
# COMPACT_ATOMS: atom_id res chain seq x y z
N GLY A 1 12.00 -6.14 -11.98
CA GLY A 1 10.92 -6.29 -12.94
C GLY A 1 10.43 -4.93 -13.42
N LEU A 2 9.36 -4.41 -12.84
CA LEU A 2 8.65 -3.19 -13.28
C LEU A 2 9.59 -2.01 -13.66
N ALA A 3 10.51 -1.63 -12.79
CA ALA A 3 11.44 -0.51 -13.03
C ALA A 3 12.42 -0.72 -14.21
N LYS A 4 12.50 -1.93 -14.76
CA LYS A 4 13.34 -2.24 -15.93
C LYS A 4 12.59 -2.15 -17.25
N THR A 5 11.26 -2.33 -17.21
CA THR A 5 10.42 -2.34 -18.43
C THR A 5 9.85 -0.97 -18.77
N CYS A 6 9.72 -0.11 -17.75
CA CYS A 6 9.25 1.25 -17.93
C CYS A 6 10.38 2.22 -17.60
N ASP A 7 10.49 3.33 -18.30
CA ASP A 7 11.33 4.47 -17.88
C ASP A 7 10.67 5.12 -16.67
N THR A 8 10.85 4.45 -15.51
CA THR A 8 10.08 4.72 -14.28
C THR A 8 11.02 5.30 -13.23
N GLN A 9 10.70 6.49 -12.77
CA GLN A 9 11.32 7.02 -11.55
C GLN A 9 10.75 6.28 -10.34
N VAL A 10 11.61 5.65 -9.55
CA VAL A 10 11.22 4.94 -8.31
C VAL A 10 11.64 5.77 -7.12
N GLU A 11 10.67 6.09 -6.27
CA GLU A 11 10.89 6.67 -4.95
C GLU A 11 10.56 5.62 -3.89
N GLU A 12 11.47 5.39 -2.94
CA GLU A 12 11.27 4.43 -1.85
C GLU A 12 11.10 5.16 -0.51
N LEU A 13 9.93 4.99 0.10
CA LEU A 13 9.62 5.48 1.44
C LEU A 13 9.73 4.35 2.45
N THR A 14 10.84 4.28 3.18
CA THR A 14 11.00 3.30 4.28
C THR A 14 10.26 3.79 5.53
N VAL A 15 8.95 3.57 5.59
CA VAL A 15 8.06 4.09 6.65
C VAL A 15 8.55 3.73 8.06
N ALA A 16 9.18 2.57 8.24
CA ALA A 16 9.75 2.16 9.53
C ALA A 16 10.92 3.04 10.02
N LYS A 17 11.54 3.81 9.12
CA LYS A 17 12.65 4.73 9.43
C LYS A 17 12.22 6.19 9.47
N MET A 18 10.98 6.48 9.06
CA MET A 18 10.43 7.84 9.05
C MET A 18 9.92 8.23 10.42
N HIS A 19 10.06 9.50 10.75
CA HIS A 19 9.44 10.09 11.94
C HIS A 19 7.99 10.48 11.61
N ILE A 20 7.05 9.57 11.87
CA ILE A 20 5.61 9.77 11.66
C ILE A 20 4.89 9.54 12.98
N GLU A 21 4.45 10.63 13.60
CA GLU A 21 3.67 10.59 14.84
C GLU A 21 2.24 10.06 14.59
N PRO A 22 1.65 9.30 15.54
CA PRO A 22 0.28 8.80 15.42
C PRO A 22 -0.74 9.92 15.20
N CYS A 23 -1.80 9.63 14.42
CA CYS A 23 -2.92 10.56 14.24
C CYS A 23 -3.70 10.72 15.56
N LEU A 24 -3.97 11.97 15.96
CA LEU A 24 -4.76 12.26 17.17
C LEU A 24 -6.27 12.33 16.90
N GLY A 25 -6.73 12.19 15.66
CA GLY A 25 -8.14 12.34 15.32
C GLY A 25 -8.69 13.76 15.55
N CYS A 26 -7.84 14.78 15.66
CA CYS A 26 -8.24 16.15 16.01
C CYS A 26 -8.96 16.89 14.85
N LEU A 27 -8.90 16.35 13.63
CA LEU A 27 -9.51 16.90 12.42
C LEU A 27 -9.13 18.35 12.08
N ASN A 28 -8.00 18.86 12.58
CA ASN A 28 -7.50 20.18 12.22
C ASN A 28 -7.22 20.29 10.72
N CYS A 29 -6.76 19.20 10.10
CA CYS A 29 -6.56 19.08 8.65
C CYS A 29 -7.83 19.19 7.80
N TRP A 30 -8.99 19.21 8.42
CA TRP A 30 -10.27 19.51 7.78
C TRP A 30 -10.82 20.89 8.14
N LYS A 31 -10.58 21.36 9.36
CA LYS A 31 -11.23 22.54 9.95
C LYS A 31 -10.35 23.81 9.90
N ARG A 32 -9.08 23.70 10.32
CA ARG A 32 -8.18 24.86 10.52
C ARG A 32 -7.15 24.99 9.40
N THR A 33 -6.59 23.87 8.97
CA THR A 33 -5.57 23.80 7.93
C THR A 33 -5.96 22.81 6.85
N PRO A 34 -7.02 23.08 6.04
CA PRO A 34 -7.55 22.11 5.09
C PRO A 34 -6.47 21.53 4.17
N GLY A 35 -6.32 20.19 4.21
CA GLY A 35 -5.33 19.47 3.43
C GLY A 35 -3.94 19.35 4.07
N LYS A 36 -3.71 19.96 5.26
CA LYS A 36 -2.41 19.89 5.94
C LYS A 36 -2.58 19.45 7.40
N CYS A 37 -1.74 18.50 7.83
CA CYS A 37 -1.62 18.20 9.25
C CYS A 37 -0.87 19.31 9.97
N PHE A 38 -1.21 19.54 11.24
CA PHE A 38 -0.50 20.54 12.07
C PHE A 38 0.83 20.00 12.64
N ARG A 39 1.04 18.68 12.60
CA ARG A 39 2.28 18.06 13.03
C ARG A 39 3.39 18.35 12.00
N ASP A 40 4.55 18.69 12.52
CA ASP A 40 5.77 18.91 11.76
C ASP A 40 6.63 17.63 11.84
N ASP A 41 6.41 16.74 10.88
CA ASP A 41 7.08 15.45 10.76
C ASP A 41 7.17 15.02 9.29
N ASP A 42 7.74 13.86 8.99
CA ASP A 42 8.00 13.40 7.62
C ASP A 42 6.72 13.16 6.81
N MET A 43 5.54 13.20 7.44
CA MET A 43 4.28 12.85 6.76
C MET A 43 3.89 13.84 5.65
N ALA A 44 4.32 15.10 5.75
CA ALA A 44 3.97 16.09 4.72
C ALA A 44 4.60 15.72 3.36
N ALA A 45 5.89 15.41 3.36
CA ALA A 45 6.60 14.95 2.15
C ALA A 45 6.08 13.59 1.67
N ALA A 46 5.81 12.67 2.59
CA ALA A 46 5.28 11.36 2.26
C ALA A 46 3.88 11.40 1.62
N ILE A 47 3.02 12.33 2.03
CA ILE A 47 1.72 12.57 1.36
C ILE A 47 1.94 13.10 -0.05
N GLU A 48 2.88 14.00 -0.27
CA GLU A 48 3.17 14.55 -1.60
C GLU A 48 3.60 13.43 -2.55
N SER A 49 4.58 12.61 -2.16
CA SER A 49 5.00 11.43 -2.94
C SER A 49 3.83 10.46 -3.20
N TYR A 50 3.01 10.20 -2.16
CA TYR A 50 1.88 9.28 -2.30
C TYR A 50 0.81 9.77 -3.29
N VAL A 51 0.44 11.06 -3.26
CA VAL A 51 -0.65 11.56 -4.11
C VAL A 51 -0.23 11.86 -5.55
N THR A 52 1.08 11.97 -5.81
CA THR A 52 1.62 12.23 -7.16
C THR A 52 2.06 10.98 -7.89
N ALA A 53 2.15 9.83 -7.20
CA ALA A 53 2.59 8.58 -7.81
C ALA A 53 1.54 8.01 -8.78
N ASP A 54 1.97 7.51 -9.95
CA ASP A 54 1.13 6.74 -10.87
C ASP A 54 0.89 5.31 -10.37
N LEU A 55 1.84 4.77 -9.63
CA LEU A 55 1.79 3.44 -9.04
C LEU A 55 2.32 3.47 -7.61
N VAL A 56 1.52 2.97 -6.68
CA VAL A 56 1.92 2.78 -5.28
C VAL A 56 2.10 1.30 -4.99
N VAL A 57 3.31 0.91 -4.60
CA VAL A 57 3.62 -0.43 -4.14
C VAL A 57 3.68 -0.45 -2.61
N TRP A 58 2.74 -1.14 -2.00
CA TRP A 58 2.69 -1.36 -0.56
C TRP A 58 3.45 -2.63 -0.23
N SER A 59 4.67 -2.51 0.28
CA SER A 59 5.52 -3.65 0.66
C SER A 59 5.62 -3.75 2.18
N PHE A 60 5.14 -4.86 2.76
CA PHE A 60 5.08 -5.02 4.21
C PHE A 60 5.02 -6.50 4.64
N PRO A 61 5.56 -6.86 5.81
CA PRO A 61 5.28 -8.16 6.42
C PRO A 61 3.88 -8.19 7.02
N LEU A 62 3.23 -9.34 7.01
CA LEU A 62 1.97 -9.52 7.73
C LEU A 62 2.26 -9.62 9.24
N TYR A 63 1.83 -8.64 10.01
CA TYR A 63 1.96 -8.67 11.46
C TYR A 63 0.59 -8.80 12.12
N TYR A 64 0.40 -9.90 12.85
CA TYR A 64 -0.81 -10.18 13.60
C TYR A 64 -2.09 -10.09 12.73
N TYR A 65 -2.03 -10.67 11.53
CA TYR A 65 -3.08 -10.67 10.51
C TYR A 65 -3.41 -9.29 9.91
N ALA A 66 -2.56 -8.29 10.12
CA ALA A 66 -2.79 -6.91 9.67
C ALA A 66 -1.50 -6.23 9.21
N LEU A 67 -1.59 -4.93 8.98
CA LEU A 67 -0.44 -4.08 8.64
C LEU A 67 0.45 -3.86 9.87
N PRO A 68 1.78 -3.72 9.67
CA PRO A 68 2.67 -3.24 10.72
C PRO A 68 2.21 -1.89 11.29
N GLY A 69 2.45 -1.66 12.59
CA GLY A 69 2.00 -0.46 13.28
C GLY A 69 2.47 0.84 12.64
N GLN A 70 3.73 0.89 12.16
CA GLN A 70 4.27 2.06 11.46
C GLN A 70 3.52 2.36 10.16
N LEU A 71 3.21 1.33 9.37
CA LEU A 71 2.43 1.49 8.15
C LEU A 71 0.98 1.91 8.45
N LYS A 72 0.41 1.39 9.54
CA LYS A 72 -0.92 1.84 10.01
C LYS A 72 -0.89 3.29 10.45
N CYS A 73 0.15 3.75 11.16
CA CYS A 73 0.34 5.17 11.48
C CYS A 73 0.40 6.03 10.21
N PHE A 74 1.16 5.62 9.19
CA PHE A 74 1.20 6.29 7.91
C PHE A 74 -0.22 6.42 7.32
N LEU A 75 -0.95 5.33 7.22
CA LEU A 75 -2.31 5.33 6.65
C LEU A 75 -3.26 6.24 7.45
N ASP A 76 -3.23 6.20 8.78
CA ASP A 76 -4.06 7.06 9.62
C ASP A 76 -3.73 8.55 9.42
N ARG A 77 -2.52 8.86 9.03
CA ARG A 77 -2.04 10.22 8.76
C ARG A 77 -2.35 10.71 7.34
N THR A 78 -2.94 9.87 6.46
CA THR A 78 -3.42 10.30 5.14
C THR A 78 -4.76 11.05 5.18
N VAL A 79 -5.41 11.20 6.32
CA VAL A 79 -6.68 11.96 6.47
C VAL A 79 -6.67 13.33 5.77
N PRO A 80 -5.56 14.11 5.74
CA PRO A 80 -5.51 15.39 5.02
C PRO A 80 -5.83 15.32 3.53
N ILE A 81 -5.60 14.18 2.87
CA ILE A 81 -5.90 14.01 1.44
C ILE A 81 -7.41 13.97 1.15
N ASN A 82 -8.21 13.74 2.17
CA ASN A 82 -9.67 13.66 2.06
C ASN A 82 -10.34 14.96 2.52
N ARG A 83 -11.54 15.19 1.99
CA ARG A 83 -12.47 16.25 2.43
C ARG A 83 -13.44 15.69 3.47
N PRO A 84 -14.03 16.53 4.36
CA PRO A 84 -15.09 16.08 5.27
C PRO A 84 -16.39 15.69 4.56
N VAL A 85 -16.49 15.94 3.26
CA VAL A 85 -17.65 15.59 2.44
C VAL A 85 -17.61 14.10 2.10
N MET A 86 -18.76 13.45 2.22
CA MET A 86 -18.94 12.05 1.86
C MET A 86 -19.72 11.91 0.56
N CYS A 87 -19.48 10.81 -0.15
CA CYS A 87 -20.25 10.36 -1.30
C CYS A 87 -20.55 8.86 -1.16
N ASP A 88 -21.54 8.42 -1.91
CA ASP A 88 -21.94 7.02 -1.93
C ASP A 88 -20.83 6.13 -2.52
N ARG A 89 -20.81 4.89 -2.08
CA ARG A 89 -19.99 3.83 -2.67
C ARG A 89 -20.80 3.03 -3.67
N THR A 90 -20.17 2.66 -4.77
CA THR A 90 -20.77 1.85 -5.83
C THR A 90 -20.27 0.40 -5.84
N ASP A 91 -19.29 0.06 -4.97
CA ASP A 91 -18.64 -1.25 -4.90
C ASP A 91 -19.28 -2.22 -3.88
N GLY A 92 -20.39 -1.82 -3.25
CA GLY A 92 -21.10 -2.64 -2.26
C GLY A 92 -20.40 -2.76 -0.90
N LYS A 93 -19.31 -2.04 -0.66
CA LYS A 93 -18.56 -2.05 0.60
C LYS A 93 -18.82 -0.81 1.43
N GLY A 94 -19.33 -0.99 2.65
CA GLY A 94 -19.63 0.12 3.56
C GLY A 94 -20.71 1.09 3.04
N ASN A 95 -20.94 2.18 3.77
CA ASN A 95 -22.05 3.12 3.53
C ASN A 95 -21.59 4.48 2.99
N GLY A 96 -20.35 4.62 2.57
CA GLY A 96 -19.85 5.87 2.04
C GLY A 96 -18.33 5.93 2.05
N LYS A 97 -17.79 6.92 1.34
CA LYS A 97 -16.37 7.26 1.34
C LYS A 97 -16.19 8.76 1.33
N HIS A 98 -15.08 9.24 1.85
CA HIS A 98 -14.73 10.66 1.74
C HIS A 98 -14.29 11.01 0.33
N VAL A 99 -14.66 12.20 -0.12
CA VAL A 99 -14.17 12.76 -1.38
C VAL A 99 -12.70 13.15 -1.22
N THR A 100 -11.85 12.68 -2.10
CA THR A 100 -10.43 13.07 -2.12
C THR A 100 -10.25 14.53 -2.57
N ARG A 101 -9.14 15.17 -2.17
CA ARG A 101 -8.71 16.49 -2.64
C ARG A 101 -7.93 16.41 -3.95
N TYR A 102 -7.40 15.25 -4.25
CA TYR A 102 -6.51 14.99 -5.38
C TYR A 102 -7.21 14.07 -6.39
N ASP A 103 -6.92 14.26 -7.67
CA ASP A 103 -7.32 13.29 -8.67
C ASP A 103 -6.35 12.10 -8.62
N GLN A 104 -6.81 11.01 -8.07
CA GLN A 104 -6.08 9.73 -7.98
C GLN A 104 -6.69 8.65 -8.90
N SER A 105 -7.52 9.04 -9.86
CA SER A 105 -8.19 8.09 -10.76
C SER A 105 -7.21 7.30 -11.66
N HIS A 106 -6.04 7.86 -11.92
CA HIS A 106 -4.95 7.24 -12.68
C HIS A 106 -4.08 6.31 -11.81
N GLN A 107 -4.12 6.47 -10.48
CA GLN A 107 -3.24 5.78 -9.56
C GLN A 107 -3.58 4.30 -9.45
N ARG A 108 -2.58 3.45 -9.60
CA ARG A 108 -2.68 2.00 -9.45
C ARG A 108 -1.99 1.56 -8.17
N HIS A 109 -2.40 0.40 -7.65
CA HIS A 109 -1.88 -0.12 -6.39
C HIS A 109 -1.48 -1.58 -6.50
N VAL A 110 -0.35 -1.93 -5.89
CA VAL A 110 0.11 -3.32 -5.73
C VAL A 110 0.45 -3.56 -4.27
N LEU A 111 -0.04 -4.64 -3.70
CA LEU A 111 0.29 -5.10 -2.36
C LEU A 111 1.25 -6.27 -2.45
N ILE A 112 2.45 -6.11 -1.92
CA ILE A 112 3.45 -7.17 -1.80
C ILE A 112 3.65 -7.47 -0.33
N SER A 113 3.39 -8.71 0.09
CA SER A 113 3.52 -9.05 1.50
C SER A 113 3.99 -10.48 1.72
N THR A 114 4.75 -10.68 2.78
CA THR A 114 5.16 -12.00 3.26
C THR A 114 4.55 -12.27 4.64
N CYS A 115 4.28 -13.53 4.92
CA CYS A 115 3.85 -13.98 6.25
C CYS A 115 4.63 -15.24 6.68
N GLY A 116 4.63 -15.52 7.99
CA GLY A 116 5.22 -16.72 8.55
C GLY A 116 4.37 -17.99 8.44
N PHE A 117 3.17 -17.89 7.87
CA PHE A 117 2.30 -19.05 7.69
C PHE A 117 2.71 -19.86 6.47
N PHE A 118 2.46 -21.16 6.51
CA PHE A 118 2.70 -22.08 5.39
C PHE A 118 1.99 -21.63 4.10
N SER A 119 0.81 -21.05 4.22
CA SER A 119 0.03 -20.51 3.10
C SER A 119 -0.51 -19.12 3.43
N PRO A 120 -0.50 -18.18 2.49
CA PRO A 120 -1.16 -16.88 2.67
C PRO A 120 -2.69 -16.97 2.69
N LYS A 121 -3.28 -18.08 2.20
CA LYS A 121 -4.73 -18.22 2.06
C LYS A 121 -5.47 -18.02 3.37
N GLY A 122 -6.43 -17.09 3.40
CA GLY A 122 -7.25 -16.74 4.56
C GLY A 122 -6.55 -15.90 5.63
N ASN A 123 -5.22 -15.76 5.58
CA ASN A 123 -4.47 -15.00 6.58
C ASN A 123 -4.45 -13.48 6.29
N TYR A 124 -4.82 -13.06 5.09
CA TYR A 124 -4.84 -11.67 4.65
C TYR A 124 -6.24 -11.05 4.60
N ASP A 125 -7.28 -11.74 5.02
CA ASP A 125 -8.67 -11.27 4.88
C ASP A 125 -8.90 -9.90 5.53
N ALA A 126 -8.29 -9.62 6.69
CA ALA A 126 -8.39 -8.32 7.34
C ALA A 126 -7.68 -7.21 6.55
N VAL A 127 -6.52 -7.51 5.97
CA VAL A 127 -5.78 -6.59 5.10
C VAL A 127 -6.58 -6.29 3.84
N LEU A 128 -7.10 -7.32 3.17
CA LEU A 128 -7.91 -7.17 1.96
C LEU A 128 -9.17 -6.36 2.24
N ALA A 129 -9.88 -6.64 3.35
CA ALA A 129 -11.05 -5.87 3.75
C ALA A 129 -10.72 -4.37 3.97
N GLN A 130 -9.57 -4.05 4.56
CA GLN A 130 -9.12 -2.67 4.72
C GLN A 130 -8.84 -2.00 3.37
N PHE A 131 -8.10 -2.66 2.48
CA PHE A 131 -7.77 -2.10 1.17
C PHE A 131 -8.99 -2.01 0.25
N ASP A 132 -9.93 -2.94 0.31
CA ASP A 132 -11.24 -2.84 -0.35
C ASP A 132 -11.98 -1.56 0.05
N LEU A 133 -11.98 -1.23 1.35
CA LEU A 133 -12.60 0.00 1.84
C LEU A 133 -11.84 1.27 1.42
N MET A 134 -10.52 1.20 1.34
CA MET A 134 -9.67 2.35 1.00
C MET A 134 -9.66 2.63 -0.50
N LEU A 135 -9.43 1.60 -1.31
CA LEU A 135 -9.16 1.72 -2.75
C LEU A 135 -10.34 1.31 -3.63
N GLY A 136 -11.25 0.50 -3.09
CA GLY A 136 -12.31 -0.17 -3.83
C GLY A 136 -11.93 -1.59 -4.25
N VAL A 137 -12.94 -2.45 -4.33
CA VAL A 137 -12.76 -3.86 -4.71
C VAL A 137 -12.21 -3.97 -6.13
N GLY A 138 -11.15 -4.74 -6.30
CA GLY A 138 -10.52 -4.97 -7.60
C GLY A 138 -9.62 -3.84 -8.13
N ASN A 139 -9.43 -2.77 -7.36
CA ASN A 139 -8.58 -1.65 -7.75
C ASN A 139 -7.11 -1.79 -7.32
N TYR A 140 -6.70 -2.99 -6.95
CA TYR A 140 -5.32 -3.29 -6.60
C TYR A 140 -4.96 -4.73 -6.94
N THR A 141 -3.67 -4.98 -7.14
CA THR A 141 -3.11 -6.30 -7.39
C THR A 141 -2.38 -6.79 -6.14
N THR A 142 -2.40 -8.09 -5.86
CA THR A 142 -1.74 -8.68 -4.69
C THR A 142 -0.67 -9.69 -5.07
N LEU A 143 0.43 -9.69 -4.35
CA LEU A 143 1.49 -10.68 -4.40
C LEU A 143 1.83 -11.08 -2.96
N PHE A 144 1.25 -12.18 -2.49
CA PHE A 144 1.44 -12.66 -1.12
C PHE A 144 2.25 -13.95 -1.09
N CYS A 145 3.24 -14.00 -0.21
CA CYS A 145 4.13 -15.15 -0.02
C CYS A 145 4.01 -15.68 1.40
N GLY A 146 3.81 -16.98 1.55
CA GLY A 146 3.98 -17.68 2.83
C GLY A 146 5.45 -17.90 3.15
N GLU A 147 5.72 -18.31 4.39
CA GLU A 147 7.06 -18.71 4.86
C GLU A 147 8.17 -17.69 4.58
N GLY A 148 7.83 -16.39 4.68
CA GLY A 148 8.76 -15.29 4.35
C GLY A 148 10.06 -15.31 5.17
N GLU A 149 10.05 -15.85 6.38
CA GLU A 149 11.22 -16.08 7.23
C GLU A 149 12.18 -17.13 6.67
N MET A 150 11.74 -17.96 5.74
CA MET A 150 12.60 -18.95 5.09
C MET A 150 13.49 -18.35 3.98
N MET A 151 13.19 -17.14 3.52
CA MET A 151 13.95 -16.49 2.45
C MET A 151 15.44 -16.31 2.74
N PRO A 152 15.90 -15.98 3.98
CA PRO A 152 17.33 -15.87 4.27
C PRO A 152 18.02 -17.20 4.57
N VAL A 153 17.31 -18.34 4.56
CA VAL A 153 17.86 -19.65 4.96
C VAL A 153 18.81 -20.19 3.89
N PRO A 154 20.12 -20.41 4.18
CA PRO A 154 21.12 -20.71 3.16
C PRO A 154 20.82 -21.96 2.30
N PRO A 155 20.36 -23.10 2.84
CA PRO A 155 20.01 -24.27 2.03
C PRO A 155 18.86 -24.06 1.04
N LEU A 156 18.06 -22.98 1.19
CA LEU A 156 16.89 -22.68 0.34
C LEU A 156 17.18 -21.62 -0.71
N GLN A 157 18.39 -21.07 -0.78
CA GLN A 157 18.71 -19.93 -1.64
C GLN A 157 18.41 -20.18 -3.12
N GLU A 158 18.67 -21.37 -3.64
CA GLU A 158 18.36 -21.71 -5.04
C GLU A 158 16.85 -21.58 -5.32
N ARG A 159 16.00 -22.11 -4.44
CA ARG A 159 14.54 -22.01 -4.56
C ARG A 159 14.04 -20.57 -4.37
N VAL A 160 14.67 -19.82 -3.47
CA VAL A 160 14.36 -18.41 -3.24
C VAL A 160 14.68 -17.60 -4.49
N GLU A 161 15.82 -17.82 -5.12
CA GLU A 161 16.20 -17.14 -6.37
C GLU A 161 15.25 -17.47 -7.53
N GLU A 162 14.84 -18.72 -7.65
CA GLU A 162 13.82 -19.14 -8.61
C GLU A 162 12.51 -18.38 -8.36
N TYR A 163 12.02 -18.38 -7.13
CA TYR A 163 10.81 -17.64 -6.73
C TYR A 163 10.92 -16.14 -7.03
N LEU A 164 12.04 -15.50 -6.68
CA LEU A 164 12.31 -14.11 -6.98
C LEU A 164 12.41 -13.85 -8.49
N GLY A 165 12.77 -14.87 -9.27
CA GLY A 165 12.67 -14.85 -10.73
C GLY A 165 11.24 -14.64 -11.21
N TYR A 166 10.29 -15.41 -10.69
CA TYR A 166 8.86 -15.24 -10.99
C TYR A 166 8.32 -13.88 -10.53
N VAL A 167 8.75 -13.40 -9.36
CA VAL A 167 8.36 -12.06 -8.87
C VAL A 167 8.90 -10.96 -9.80
N ARG A 168 10.11 -11.11 -10.34
CA ARG A 168 10.67 -10.18 -11.34
C ARG A 168 9.85 -10.19 -12.63
N GLN A 169 9.50 -11.39 -13.11
CA GLN A 169 8.68 -11.55 -14.30
C GLN A 169 7.29 -10.92 -14.10
N ALA A 170 6.63 -11.19 -12.98
CA ALA A 170 5.36 -10.57 -12.64
C ALA A 170 5.43 -9.02 -12.65
N GLY A 171 6.55 -8.44 -12.23
CA GLY A 171 6.77 -7.00 -12.32
C GLY A 171 6.97 -6.52 -13.77
N GLU A 172 7.58 -7.31 -14.65
CA GLU A 172 7.73 -7.00 -16.07
C GLU A 172 6.37 -7.07 -16.78
N ASP A 173 5.58 -8.11 -16.51
CA ASP A 173 4.23 -8.27 -17.03
C ASP A 173 3.33 -7.10 -16.62
N TYR A 174 3.39 -6.73 -15.34
CA TYR A 174 2.62 -5.60 -14.82
C TYR A 174 2.99 -4.28 -15.50
N GLY A 175 4.28 -4.04 -15.74
CA GLY A 175 4.76 -2.87 -16.47
C GLY A 175 4.29 -2.83 -17.93
N SER A 176 4.24 -3.99 -18.57
CA SER A 176 3.89 -4.10 -19.99
C SER A 176 2.37 -4.13 -20.24
N TYR A 177 1.63 -4.78 -19.37
CA TYR A 177 0.20 -5.10 -19.60
C TYR A 177 -0.74 -4.50 -18.54
N GLY A 178 -0.23 -3.92 -17.46
CA GLY A 178 -1.02 -3.42 -16.34
C GLY A 178 -1.63 -4.51 -15.44
N THR A 179 -1.24 -5.77 -15.67
CA THR A 179 -1.68 -6.95 -14.89
C THR A 179 -0.56 -7.99 -14.82
N ILE A 180 -0.64 -8.89 -13.87
CA ILE A 180 0.25 -10.06 -13.78
C ILE A 180 -0.37 -11.17 -14.61
N LEU A 181 0.40 -11.75 -15.53
CA LEU A 181 -0.03 -12.87 -16.34
C LEU A 181 0.02 -14.19 -15.54
N PRO A 182 -0.81 -15.19 -15.90
CA PRO A 182 -0.82 -16.50 -15.23
C PRO A 182 0.50 -17.26 -15.32
#